data_8e31a6756e4bbba1ada00f12f0b69441
#
_entry.id   8e31a6756e4bbba1ada00f12f0b69441
#
_cell.length_a   1.000
_cell.length_b   1.000
_cell.length_c   1.000
_cell.angle_alpha   90.00
_cell.angle_beta   90.00
_cell.angle_gamma   90.00
#
_symmetry.space_group_name_H-M   'P 1'
#
loop_
_entity.id
_entity.type
_entity.pdbx_description
1 polymer ?
#
loop_
_entity_poly.entity_id
_entity_poly.type
_entity_poly.pdbx_seq_one_letter_code
_entity_poly.pdbx_strand_id
1 'polypeptide(L)'
;MKVKKKVIILVSICLIILIGAFAVDRFLGKTYFNEIKYEELIDKIENKEDIVLLISQTTCTHCIAYKPKLEDVANEYKVYIYYIDVDLLTDEENIKLKSYVNFSTTPTTIFLKDGEETTAANRINGDASKDKIERKLKTNGYID
;
A
#
# COMPACT_ATOMS: atom_id res chain seq x y z
N MET A 1 38.83 10.76 37.69
CA MET A 1 38.68 9.36 37.25
C MET A 1 37.21 8.88 37.20
N LYS A 2 36.36 9.19 38.15
CA LYS A 2 34.93 8.78 38.22
C LYS A 2 34.06 9.40 37.12
N VAL A 3 34.30 10.65 36.71
CA VAL A 3 33.52 11.36 35.69
C VAL A 3 33.74 10.76 34.28
N LYS A 4 34.99 10.43 33.94
CA LYS A 4 35.30 9.80 32.62
C LYS A 4 34.61 8.45 32.45
N LYS A 5 34.54 7.62 33.51
CA LYS A 5 33.82 6.34 33.49
C LYS A 5 32.30 6.51 33.28
N LYS A 6 31.69 7.51 33.94
CA LYS A 6 30.24 7.82 33.71
C LYS A 6 29.92 8.28 32.30
N VAL A 7 30.80 9.11 31.72
CA VAL A 7 30.65 9.57 30.32
C VAL A 7 30.78 8.40 29.34
N ILE A 8 31.72 7.50 29.53
CA ILE A 8 31.90 6.31 28.69
C ILE A 8 30.67 5.40 28.76
N ILE A 9 30.10 5.19 29.93
CA ILE A 9 28.91 4.37 30.14
C ILE A 9 27.69 5.03 29.41
N LEU A 10 27.51 6.32 29.55
CA LEU A 10 26.43 7.05 28.84
C LEU A 10 26.55 6.97 27.30
N VAL A 11 27.76 7.14 26.79
CA VAL A 11 28.01 7.06 25.32
C VAL A 11 27.75 5.62 24.83
N SER A 12 28.17 4.58 25.59
CA SER A 12 27.88 3.21 25.16
C SER A 12 26.41 2.85 25.22
N ILE A 13 25.65 3.37 26.18
CA ILE A 13 24.19 3.19 26.24
C ILE A 13 23.51 3.88 25.04
N CYS A 14 23.88 5.12 24.72
CA CYS A 14 23.37 5.81 23.55
C CYS A 14 23.67 5.07 22.23
N LEU A 15 24.88 4.51 22.10
CA LEU A 15 25.26 3.71 20.93
C LEU A 15 24.43 2.43 20.80
N ILE A 16 24.18 1.74 21.90
CA ILE A 16 23.35 0.52 21.94
C ILE A 16 21.89 0.86 21.54
N ILE A 17 21.36 1.98 22.04
CA ILE A 17 20.00 2.45 21.69
C ILE A 17 19.92 2.79 20.20
N LEU A 18 20.91 3.49 19.65
CA LEU A 18 20.97 3.84 18.22
C LEU A 18 21.08 2.61 17.33
N ILE A 19 21.94 1.64 17.69
CA ILE A 19 22.07 0.38 16.96
C ILE A 19 20.78 -0.45 17.08
N GLY A 20 20.16 -0.49 18.27
CA GLY A 20 18.88 -1.15 18.47
C GLY A 20 17.76 -0.53 17.64
N ALA A 21 17.63 0.79 17.61
CA ALA A 21 16.66 1.50 16.79
C ALA A 21 16.87 1.25 15.30
N PHE A 22 18.11 1.28 14.82
CA PHE A 22 18.47 0.98 13.43
C PHE A 22 18.20 -0.48 13.04
N ALA A 23 18.44 -1.42 13.97
CA ALA A 23 18.18 -2.84 13.76
C ALA A 23 16.66 -3.13 13.73
N VAL A 24 15.87 -2.47 14.58
CA VAL A 24 14.41 -2.60 14.60
C VAL A 24 13.80 -2.08 13.31
N ASP A 25 14.24 -0.94 12.79
CA ASP A 25 13.76 -0.38 11.53
C ASP A 25 14.10 -1.28 10.33
N ARG A 26 15.22 -1.98 10.39
CA ARG A 26 15.66 -2.93 9.35
C ARG A 26 15.00 -4.32 9.49
N PHE A 27 14.53 -4.67 10.68
CA PHE A 27 13.87 -5.95 10.98
C PHE A 27 12.35 -5.89 10.83
N LEU A 28 11.74 -4.72 10.98
CA LEU A 28 10.37 -4.43 10.58
C LEU A 28 10.38 -4.31 9.05
N GLY A 29 10.28 -5.45 8.36
CA GLY A 29 10.30 -5.51 6.91
C GLY A 29 9.27 -4.52 6.34
N LYS A 30 9.69 -3.72 5.34
CA LYS A 30 8.77 -2.85 4.60
C LYS A 30 7.64 -3.72 4.04
N THR A 31 6.43 -3.47 4.48
CA THR A 31 5.23 -4.04 3.86
C THR A 31 4.92 -3.24 2.59
N TYR A 32 4.78 -3.93 1.48
CA TYR A 32 4.44 -3.33 0.19
C TYR A 32 2.93 -3.39 -0.11
N PHE A 33 2.15 -4.00 0.77
CA PHE A 33 0.70 -4.09 0.69
C PHE A 33 0.08 -3.48 1.94
N ASN A 34 -0.53 -2.30 1.83
CA ASN A 34 -0.95 -1.49 2.97
C ASN A 34 -2.40 -1.04 2.86
N GLU A 35 -3.10 -1.11 3.99
CA GLU A 35 -4.37 -0.41 4.12
C GLU A 35 -4.13 1.10 4.11
N ILE A 36 -4.97 1.83 3.36
CA ILE A 36 -4.91 3.28 3.29
C ILE A 36 -6.21 3.88 3.81
N LYS A 37 -6.09 4.94 4.59
CA LYS A 37 -7.25 5.71 5.04
C LYS A 37 -7.77 6.60 3.92
N TYR A 38 -9.07 6.92 3.99
CA TYR A 38 -9.73 7.74 2.99
C TYR A 38 -9.00 9.07 2.73
N GLU A 39 -8.71 9.84 3.78
CA GLU A 39 -8.06 11.15 3.66
C GLU A 39 -6.66 11.03 3.03
N GLU A 40 -5.87 10.04 3.46
CA GLU A 40 -4.54 9.79 2.91
C GLU A 40 -4.59 9.41 1.43
N LEU A 41 -5.58 8.61 1.04
CA LEU A 41 -5.78 8.25 -0.38
C LEU A 41 -6.12 9.48 -1.22
N ILE A 42 -7.03 10.32 -0.73
CA ILE A 42 -7.40 11.55 -1.45
C ILE A 42 -6.20 12.50 -1.58
N ASP A 43 -5.45 12.69 -0.50
CA ASP A 43 -4.22 13.51 -0.52
C ASP A 43 -3.23 13.00 -1.58
N LYS A 44 -3.01 11.68 -1.67
CA LYS A 44 -2.13 11.09 -2.69
C LYS A 44 -2.65 11.33 -4.11
N ILE A 45 -3.94 11.19 -4.34
CA ILE A 45 -4.57 11.44 -5.65
C ILE A 45 -4.42 12.92 -6.03
N GLU A 46 -4.72 13.84 -5.11
CA GLU A 46 -4.64 15.29 -5.35
C GLU A 46 -3.18 15.76 -5.55
N ASN A 47 -2.22 15.10 -4.87
CA ASN A 47 -0.79 15.32 -5.08
C ASN A 47 -0.23 14.65 -6.34
N LYS A 48 -1.10 14.03 -7.15
CA LYS A 48 -0.74 13.38 -8.42
C LYS A 48 0.29 12.26 -8.26
N GLU A 49 0.18 11.49 -7.19
CA GLU A 49 1.04 10.35 -6.98
C GLU A 49 0.63 9.16 -7.87
N ASP A 50 1.63 8.36 -8.24
CA ASP A 50 1.42 7.07 -8.88
C ASP A 50 0.95 6.04 -7.85
N ILE A 51 -0.23 5.45 -8.04
CA ILE A 51 -0.85 4.57 -7.05
C ILE A 51 -1.39 3.31 -7.72
N VAL A 52 -1.06 2.13 -7.15
CA VAL A 52 -1.83 0.90 -7.37
C VAL A 52 -2.82 0.76 -6.22
N LEU A 53 -4.11 0.84 -6.52
CA LEU A 53 -5.19 0.86 -5.54
C LEU A 53 -6.11 -0.34 -5.69
N LEU A 54 -6.29 -1.12 -4.63
CA LEU A 54 -7.32 -2.13 -4.53
C LEU A 54 -8.54 -1.55 -3.79
N ILE A 55 -9.68 -1.54 -4.47
CA ILE A 55 -10.99 -1.33 -3.85
C ILE A 55 -11.49 -2.68 -3.34
N SER A 56 -11.72 -2.79 -2.05
CA SER A 56 -12.06 -4.03 -1.35
C SER A 56 -13.25 -3.86 -0.43
N GLN A 57 -13.82 -4.98 0.00
CA GLN A 57 -14.84 -5.05 1.06
C GLN A 57 -14.52 -6.20 2.01
N THR A 58 -14.78 -6.01 3.32
CA THR A 58 -14.53 -7.03 4.35
C THR A 58 -15.34 -8.31 4.10
N THR A 59 -16.59 -8.18 3.67
CA THR A 59 -17.52 -9.31 3.48
C THR A 59 -17.42 -9.98 2.11
N CYS A 60 -16.57 -9.49 1.24
CA CYS A 60 -16.43 -9.97 -0.14
C CYS A 60 -15.50 -11.20 -0.21
N THR A 61 -16.06 -12.39 -0.50
CA THR A 61 -15.30 -13.64 -0.64
C THR A 61 -14.17 -13.56 -1.66
N HIS A 62 -14.42 -12.92 -2.81
CA HIS A 62 -13.40 -12.72 -3.85
C HIS A 62 -12.29 -11.78 -3.38
N CYS A 63 -12.59 -10.78 -2.56
CA CYS A 63 -11.59 -9.90 -1.97
C CYS A 63 -10.67 -10.66 -1.01
N ILE A 64 -11.25 -11.53 -0.16
CA ILE A 64 -10.49 -12.38 0.78
C ILE A 64 -9.53 -13.30 0.02
N ALA A 65 -9.96 -13.90 -1.09
CA ALA A 65 -9.13 -14.79 -1.92
C ALA A 65 -8.08 -14.03 -2.74
N TYR A 66 -8.34 -12.78 -3.09
CA TYR A 66 -7.47 -11.97 -3.96
C TYR A 66 -6.35 -11.24 -3.21
N LYS A 67 -6.64 -10.68 -2.03
CA LYS A 67 -5.67 -9.91 -1.22
C LYS A 67 -4.33 -10.64 -1.04
N PRO A 68 -4.26 -11.93 -0.62
CA PRO A 68 -2.98 -12.62 -0.44
C PRO A 68 -2.15 -12.72 -1.74
N LYS A 69 -2.81 -12.90 -2.88
CA LYS A 69 -2.11 -12.99 -4.17
C LYS A 69 -1.51 -11.66 -4.57
N LEU A 70 -2.24 -10.56 -4.30
CA LEU A 70 -1.78 -9.21 -4.57
C LEU A 70 -0.63 -8.81 -3.64
N GLU A 71 -0.73 -9.18 -2.35
CA GLU A 71 0.32 -8.98 -1.35
C GLU A 71 1.61 -9.73 -1.73
N ASP A 72 1.51 -11.00 -2.14
CA ASP A 72 2.66 -11.79 -2.58
C ASP A 72 3.38 -11.10 -3.75
N VAL A 73 2.63 -10.64 -4.77
CA VAL A 73 3.20 -9.92 -5.92
C VAL A 73 3.78 -8.57 -5.50
N ALA A 74 3.11 -7.82 -4.62
CA ALA A 74 3.61 -6.56 -4.10
C ALA A 74 4.97 -6.73 -3.41
N ASN A 75 5.11 -7.76 -2.58
CA ASN A 75 6.35 -8.08 -1.86
C ASN A 75 7.45 -8.60 -2.78
N GLU A 76 7.10 -9.43 -3.77
CA GLU A 76 8.04 -9.99 -4.74
C GLU A 76 8.69 -8.89 -5.59
N TYR A 77 7.88 -8.00 -6.13
CA TYR A 77 8.34 -6.90 -7.01
C TYR A 77 8.66 -5.61 -6.28
N LYS A 78 8.46 -5.55 -4.94
CA LYS A 78 8.69 -4.37 -4.10
C LYS A 78 7.92 -3.13 -4.58
N VAL A 79 6.71 -3.35 -5.07
CA VAL A 79 5.79 -2.29 -5.53
C VAL A 79 4.76 -2.00 -4.46
N TYR A 80 4.61 -0.72 -4.10
CA TYR A 80 3.58 -0.32 -3.14
C TYR A 80 2.19 -0.46 -3.75
N ILE A 81 1.36 -1.28 -3.10
CA ILE A 81 -0.05 -1.45 -3.42
C ILE A 81 -0.85 -1.07 -2.18
N TYR A 82 -1.78 -0.16 -2.35
CA TYR A 82 -2.69 0.26 -1.29
C TYR A 82 -4.04 -0.44 -1.45
N TYR A 83 -4.71 -0.73 -0.36
CA TYR A 83 -6.10 -1.15 -0.40
C TYR A 83 -6.96 -0.30 0.53
N ILE A 84 -8.18 -0.01 0.09
CA ILE A 84 -9.22 0.64 0.89
C ILE A 84 -10.41 -0.28 1.03
N ASP A 85 -10.93 -0.41 2.26
CA ASP A 85 -12.14 -1.19 2.52
C ASP A 85 -13.34 -0.25 2.51
N VAL A 86 -14.19 -0.39 1.49
CA VAL A 86 -15.34 0.51 1.33
C VAL A 86 -16.47 0.24 2.32
N ASP A 87 -16.45 -0.90 3.03
CA ASP A 87 -17.39 -1.17 4.13
C ASP A 87 -17.09 -0.33 5.37
N LEU A 88 -15.86 0.21 5.48
CA LEU A 88 -15.42 1.05 6.60
C LEU A 88 -15.61 2.54 6.34
N LEU A 89 -15.99 2.91 5.12
CA LEU A 89 -16.23 4.29 4.74
C LEU A 89 -17.66 4.73 5.06
N THR A 90 -17.82 6.02 5.34
CA THR A 90 -19.15 6.63 5.38
C THR A 90 -19.77 6.70 3.98
N ASP A 91 -21.09 6.87 3.91
CA ASP A 91 -21.77 7.02 2.61
C ASP A 91 -21.23 8.22 1.82
N GLU A 92 -20.91 9.33 2.50
CA GLU A 92 -20.34 10.52 1.88
C GLU A 92 -18.96 10.26 1.30
N GLU A 93 -18.07 9.59 2.05
CA GLU A 93 -16.74 9.20 1.58
C GLU A 93 -16.83 8.23 0.39
N ASN A 94 -17.74 7.25 0.44
CA ASN A 94 -17.97 6.32 -0.68
C ASN A 94 -18.42 7.05 -1.94
N ILE A 95 -19.36 8.00 -1.84
CA ILE A 95 -19.82 8.80 -2.97
C ILE A 95 -18.67 9.63 -3.53
N LYS A 96 -17.91 10.27 -2.64
CA LYS A 96 -16.78 11.12 -3.04
C LYS A 96 -15.64 10.31 -3.65
N LEU A 97 -15.31 9.14 -3.09
CA LEU A 97 -14.30 8.23 -3.65
C LEU A 97 -14.66 7.83 -5.09
N LYS A 98 -15.93 7.53 -5.36
CA LYS A 98 -16.40 7.21 -6.71
C LYS A 98 -16.30 8.37 -7.72
N SER A 99 -16.15 9.60 -7.27
CA SER A 99 -15.88 10.74 -8.16
C SER A 99 -14.42 10.83 -8.59
N TYR A 100 -13.49 10.29 -7.79
CA TYR A 100 -12.06 10.18 -8.14
C TYR A 100 -11.78 8.90 -8.94
N VAL A 101 -12.29 7.77 -8.47
CA VAL A 101 -12.08 6.45 -9.07
C VAL A 101 -13.43 5.75 -9.23
N ASN A 102 -13.99 5.79 -10.41
CA ASN A 102 -15.29 5.19 -10.66
C ASN A 102 -15.20 3.66 -10.67
N PHE A 103 -15.77 2.99 -9.67
CA PHE A 103 -15.83 1.53 -9.56
C PHE A 103 -17.28 1.07 -9.28
N SER A 104 -17.61 -0.15 -9.68
CA SER A 104 -18.94 -0.74 -9.51
C SER A 104 -18.91 -2.10 -8.81
N THR A 105 -17.75 -2.73 -8.70
CA THR A 105 -17.60 -4.07 -8.13
C THR A 105 -16.35 -4.16 -7.28
N THR A 106 -16.31 -5.15 -6.36
CA THR A 106 -15.14 -5.50 -5.56
C THR A 106 -14.81 -6.98 -5.76
N PRO A 107 -13.51 -7.36 -5.74
CA PRO A 107 -12.35 -6.48 -5.73
C PRO A 107 -12.13 -5.81 -7.08
N THR A 108 -11.64 -4.58 -7.09
CA THR A 108 -11.18 -3.89 -8.31
C THR A 108 -9.82 -3.27 -8.05
N THR A 109 -8.80 -3.65 -8.83
CA THR A 109 -7.48 -3.00 -8.79
C THR A 109 -7.40 -1.95 -9.88
N ILE A 110 -7.08 -0.72 -9.50
CA ILE A 110 -7.00 0.47 -10.33
C ILE A 110 -5.56 0.96 -10.34
N PHE A 111 -5.10 1.43 -11.48
CA PHE A 111 -3.74 1.94 -11.68
C PHE A 111 -3.82 3.43 -12.01
N LEU A 112 -3.31 4.26 -11.11
CA LEU A 112 -3.31 5.72 -11.25
C LEU A 112 -1.90 6.20 -11.59
N LYS A 113 -1.77 7.00 -12.62
CA LYS A 113 -0.57 7.74 -12.99
C LYS A 113 -0.87 9.22 -12.89
N ASP A 114 0.01 9.98 -12.23
CA ASP A 114 -0.22 11.41 -11.96
C ASP A 114 -1.59 11.67 -11.28
N GLY A 115 -2.04 10.76 -10.40
CA GLY A 115 -3.32 10.85 -9.70
C GLY A 115 -4.56 10.48 -10.53
N GLU A 116 -4.40 10.12 -11.80
CA GLU A 116 -5.52 9.83 -12.72
C GLU A 116 -5.42 8.41 -13.29
N GLU A 117 -6.57 7.79 -13.52
CA GLU A 117 -6.61 6.53 -14.22
C GLU A 117 -6.52 6.74 -15.73
N THR A 118 -5.48 6.20 -16.36
CA THR A 118 -5.26 6.35 -17.80
C THR A 118 -6.32 5.65 -18.67
N THR A 119 -6.76 4.46 -18.23
CA THR A 119 -7.83 3.70 -18.89
C THR A 119 -8.41 2.60 -18.01
N ALA A 120 -9.73 2.51 -17.94
CA ALA A 120 -10.43 1.45 -17.22
C ALA A 120 -10.18 0.04 -17.81
N ALA A 121 -9.71 -0.08 -19.04
CA ALA A 121 -9.34 -1.35 -19.66
C ALA A 121 -8.12 -2.01 -19.00
N ASN A 122 -7.31 -1.21 -18.29
CA ASN A 122 -6.13 -1.72 -17.59
C ASN A 122 -6.43 -2.28 -16.19
N ARG A 123 -7.63 -2.06 -15.67
CA ARG A 123 -8.04 -2.58 -14.34
C ARG A 123 -7.97 -4.09 -14.24
N ILE A 124 -7.92 -4.56 -13.01
CA ILE A 124 -8.23 -5.96 -12.69
C ILE A 124 -9.57 -5.94 -11.95
N ASN A 125 -10.61 -6.49 -12.59
CA ASN A 125 -11.91 -6.66 -11.97
C ASN A 125 -12.06 -8.09 -11.49
N GLY A 126 -12.48 -8.27 -10.22
CA GLY A 126 -12.62 -9.55 -9.58
C GLY A 126 -11.30 -10.19 -9.15
N ASP A 127 -11.36 -11.42 -8.66
CA ASP A 127 -10.19 -12.23 -8.32
C ASP A 127 -9.36 -12.55 -9.58
N ALA A 128 -8.05 -12.53 -9.44
CA ALA A 128 -7.12 -12.79 -10.54
C ALA A 128 -5.92 -13.64 -10.08
N SER A 129 -5.30 -14.34 -11.03
CA SER A 129 -4.04 -15.05 -10.79
C SER A 129 -2.86 -14.09 -10.64
N LYS A 130 -1.79 -14.53 -9.97
CA LYS A 130 -0.55 -13.75 -9.83
C LYS A 130 0.01 -13.32 -11.19
N ASP A 131 0.02 -14.20 -12.18
CA ASP A 131 0.49 -13.91 -13.54
C ASP A 131 -0.32 -12.77 -14.19
N LYS A 132 -1.63 -12.71 -13.93
CA LYS A 132 -2.46 -11.61 -14.44
C LYS A 132 -2.16 -10.29 -13.73
N ILE A 133 -1.93 -10.34 -12.41
CA ILE A 133 -1.54 -9.17 -11.61
C ILE A 133 -0.20 -8.64 -12.13
N GLU A 134 0.80 -9.50 -12.29
CA GLU A 134 2.12 -9.15 -12.80
C GLU A 134 2.03 -8.49 -14.19
N ARG A 135 1.35 -9.13 -15.14
CA ARG A 135 1.16 -8.54 -16.48
C ARG A 135 0.51 -7.16 -16.43
N LYS A 136 -0.45 -6.95 -15.53
CA LYS A 136 -1.12 -5.65 -15.41
C LYS A 136 -0.22 -4.60 -14.76
N LEU A 137 0.59 -4.96 -13.78
CA LEU A 137 1.61 -4.08 -13.23
C LEU A 137 2.64 -3.65 -14.28
N LYS A 138 3.13 -4.60 -15.12
CA LYS A 138 4.01 -4.31 -16.27
C LYS A 138 3.34 -3.39 -17.28
N THR A 139 2.13 -3.72 -17.70
CA THR A 139 1.39 -2.91 -18.69
C THR A 139 1.17 -1.47 -18.23
N ASN A 140 1.02 -1.25 -16.91
CA ASN A 140 0.83 0.08 -16.33
C ASN A 140 2.15 0.73 -15.86
N GLY A 141 3.33 0.12 -16.12
CA GLY A 141 4.63 0.70 -15.83
C GLY A 141 4.96 0.82 -14.34
N TYR A 142 4.49 -0.15 -13.52
CA TYR A 142 4.83 -0.24 -12.09
C TYR A 142 5.95 -1.23 -11.80
N ILE A 143 6.20 -2.16 -12.70
CA ILE A 143 7.32 -3.11 -12.67
C ILE A 143 7.85 -3.31 -14.09
N ASP A 144 9.10 -3.81 -14.22
CA ASP A 144 9.78 -4.13 -15.49
C ASP A 144 9.37 -5.49 -16.09
#